data_7d5d43ceeb8500e76f185e2d69d2c6bc
#
_entry.id   7d5d43ceeb8500e76f185e2d69d2c6bc
#
_cell.length_a   1.000
_cell.length_b   1.000
_cell.length_c   1.000
_cell.angle_alpha   90.00
_cell.angle_beta   90.00
_cell.angle_gamma   90.00
#
_symmetry.space_group_name_H-M   'P 1'
#
loop_
_entity.id
_entity.type
_entity.pdbx_description
1 polymer ?
#
loop_
_entity_poly.entity_id
_entity_poly.type
_entity_poly.pdbx_seq_one_letter_code
_entity_poly.pdbx_strand_id
1 'polypeptide(L)'
;RDSGEIASTAGTSGVVYGVNGEVNYDPKSRVNTFAHVNHTTEQTRLGVLLCINGTGILNSWMKRTVAPEGISYSDMNVLAAQAPIGSAGLSILPFGNGAERMLENKEIGCSIQGINFNQHGKQHIIRAAQEGIVFSFKYGIDIMEQMGIPVQKIHAGKANMFLSPLFLSLIHI
;
A
#
# COMPACT_ATOMS: atom_id res chain seq x y z
N ARG A 1 -12.99 -3.03 -16.42
CA ARG A 1 -11.63 -3.57 -16.36
C ARG A 1 -11.68 -5.04 -16.69
N ASP A 2 -10.66 -5.54 -17.31
CA ASP A 2 -10.55 -6.94 -17.70
C ASP A 2 -9.79 -7.74 -16.64
N SER A 3 -9.89 -9.07 -16.71
CA SER A 3 -9.11 -9.95 -15.83
C SER A 3 -7.61 -9.67 -16.02
N GLY A 4 -6.87 -9.54 -14.92
CA GLY A 4 -5.44 -9.17 -14.92
C GLY A 4 -5.16 -7.66 -14.79
N GLU A 5 -6.19 -6.81 -14.80
CA GLU A 5 -6.06 -5.39 -14.53
C GLU A 5 -6.47 -5.06 -13.09
N ILE A 6 -5.57 -4.43 -12.35
CA ILE A 6 -5.83 -3.95 -10.99
C ILE A 6 -5.96 -2.43 -10.99
N ALA A 7 -6.90 -1.91 -10.21
CA ALA A 7 -6.92 -0.51 -9.80
C ALA A 7 -6.31 -0.36 -8.41
N SER A 8 -5.49 0.66 -8.22
CA SER A 8 -4.96 1.02 -6.91
C SER A 8 -5.19 2.51 -6.63
N THR A 9 -5.60 2.79 -5.40
CA THR A 9 -5.68 4.16 -4.86
C THR A 9 -4.96 4.24 -3.53
N ALA A 10 -4.36 5.39 -3.26
CA ALA A 10 -3.59 5.64 -2.04
C ALA A 10 -4.04 6.97 -1.42
N GLY A 11 -5.21 6.94 -0.78
CA GLY A 11 -5.74 8.02 0.05
C GLY A 11 -5.31 7.86 1.52
N THR A 12 -6.17 8.22 2.46
CA THR A 12 -6.00 7.95 3.90
C THR A 12 -5.77 6.46 4.13
N SER A 13 -6.59 5.62 3.48
CA SER A 13 -6.37 4.18 3.33
C SER A 13 -5.94 3.86 1.90
N GLY A 14 -5.21 2.76 1.73
CA GLY A 14 -4.89 2.19 0.43
C GLY A 14 -5.96 1.19 -0.01
N VAL A 15 -6.20 1.11 -1.30
CA VAL A 15 -7.12 0.13 -1.89
C VAL A 15 -6.45 -0.52 -3.09
N VAL A 16 -6.56 -1.84 -3.15
CA VAL A 16 -6.27 -2.63 -4.34
C VAL A 16 -7.56 -3.31 -4.77
N TYR A 17 -7.93 -3.15 -6.03
CA TYR A 17 -9.15 -3.67 -6.61
C TYR A 17 -8.87 -4.42 -7.91
N GLY A 18 -9.20 -5.69 -7.93
CA GLY A 18 -9.06 -6.56 -9.11
C GLY A 18 -10.41 -7.08 -9.59
N VAL A 19 -10.45 -7.58 -10.83
CA VAL A 19 -11.61 -8.26 -11.40
C VAL A 19 -11.24 -9.71 -11.70
N ASN A 20 -12.02 -10.64 -11.17
CA ASN A 20 -11.89 -12.08 -11.42
C ASN A 20 -13.06 -12.58 -12.28
N GLY A 21 -12.75 -13.44 -13.27
CA GLY A 21 -13.73 -14.12 -14.12
C GLY A 21 -14.27 -15.41 -13.53
N GLU A 22 -13.71 -15.87 -12.42
CA GLU A 22 -14.09 -17.12 -11.76
C GLU A 22 -14.59 -16.88 -10.35
N VAL A 23 -15.49 -17.77 -9.89
CA VAL A 23 -15.97 -17.73 -8.50
C VAL A 23 -14.85 -18.21 -7.59
N ASN A 24 -14.29 -17.29 -6.84
CA ASN A 24 -13.21 -17.55 -5.90
C ASN A 24 -13.33 -16.68 -4.65
N TYR A 25 -12.80 -17.14 -3.53
CA TYR A 25 -12.74 -16.40 -2.28
C TYR A 25 -11.43 -16.67 -1.54
N ASP A 26 -11.02 -15.74 -0.72
CA ASP A 26 -9.88 -15.96 0.18
C ASP A 26 -10.35 -16.70 1.45
N PRO A 27 -9.85 -17.92 1.72
CA PRO A 27 -10.25 -18.71 2.89
C PRO A 27 -9.91 -18.03 4.23
N LYS A 28 -9.01 -17.07 4.23
CA LYS A 28 -8.66 -16.25 5.40
C LYS A 28 -9.45 -14.96 5.51
N SER A 29 -10.38 -14.72 4.58
CA SER A 29 -11.23 -13.51 4.55
C SER A 29 -10.46 -12.18 4.55
N ARG A 30 -9.26 -12.16 3.96
CA ARG A 30 -8.39 -10.97 3.89
C ARG A 30 -8.85 -9.93 2.87
N VAL A 31 -9.74 -10.31 1.95
CA VAL A 31 -10.33 -9.46 0.93
C VAL A 31 -11.85 -9.56 0.92
N ASN A 32 -12.51 -8.61 0.26
CA ASN A 32 -13.94 -8.70 -0.05
C ASN A 32 -14.14 -9.11 -1.49
N THR A 33 -15.01 -10.08 -1.74
CA THR A 33 -15.43 -10.49 -3.09
C THR A 33 -16.91 -10.19 -3.27
N PHE A 34 -17.27 -9.55 -4.37
CA PHE A 34 -18.66 -9.17 -4.69
C PHE A 34 -18.89 -9.15 -6.21
N ALA A 35 -20.15 -9.16 -6.64
CA ALA A 35 -20.49 -9.05 -8.05
C ALA A 35 -20.01 -7.70 -8.61
N HIS A 36 -19.25 -7.73 -9.70
CA HIS A 36 -18.86 -6.52 -10.43
C HIS A 36 -20.06 -5.93 -11.18
N VAL A 37 -20.09 -4.62 -11.40
CA VAL A 37 -21.20 -3.93 -12.11
C VAL A 37 -21.50 -4.49 -13.51
N ASN A 38 -20.51 -5.11 -14.14
CA ASN A 38 -20.65 -5.76 -15.45
C ASN A 38 -20.78 -7.29 -15.34
N HIS A 39 -21.13 -7.82 -14.16
CA HIS A 39 -21.44 -9.24 -14.00
C HIS A 39 -22.77 -9.55 -14.67
N THR A 40 -22.81 -10.63 -15.43
CA THR A 40 -24.04 -11.18 -16.04
C THR A 40 -24.15 -12.67 -15.78
N THR A 41 -25.31 -13.27 -16.07
CA THR A 41 -25.51 -14.71 -15.94
C THR A 41 -24.64 -15.51 -16.93
N GLU A 42 -24.33 -14.92 -18.08
CA GLU A 42 -23.50 -15.54 -19.13
C GLU A 42 -21.99 -15.28 -18.90
N GLN A 43 -21.65 -14.21 -18.19
CA GLN A 43 -20.27 -13.83 -17.97
C GLN A 43 -20.02 -13.47 -16.50
N THR A 44 -19.38 -14.37 -15.78
CA THR A 44 -18.97 -14.12 -14.39
C THR A 44 -17.92 -13.02 -14.34
N ARG A 45 -18.20 -11.98 -13.56
CA ARG A 45 -17.25 -10.93 -13.21
C ARG A 45 -17.40 -10.60 -11.74
N LEU A 46 -16.36 -10.85 -10.96
CA LEU A 46 -16.33 -10.58 -9.53
C LEU A 46 -15.30 -9.49 -9.24
N GLY A 47 -15.70 -8.50 -8.46
CA GLY A 47 -14.80 -7.52 -7.90
C GLY A 47 -14.16 -8.05 -6.63
N VAL A 48 -12.84 -8.00 -6.54
CA VAL A 48 -12.06 -8.36 -5.36
C VAL A 48 -11.39 -7.11 -4.83
N LEU A 49 -11.75 -6.73 -3.60
CA LEU A 49 -11.32 -5.49 -2.96
C LEU A 49 -10.51 -5.80 -1.71
N LEU A 50 -9.30 -5.26 -1.65
CA LEU A 50 -8.44 -5.25 -0.49
C LEU A 50 -8.23 -3.82 -0.01
N CYS A 51 -8.47 -3.59 1.28
CA CYS A 51 -8.16 -2.33 1.96
C CYS A 51 -6.90 -2.48 2.83
N ILE A 52 -6.13 -1.39 2.89
CA ILE A 52 -4.94 -1.24 3.74
C ILE A 52 -5.12 0.04 4.55
N ASN A 53 -5.36 -0.08 5.84
CA ASN A 53 -5.70 1.08 6.68
C ASN A 53 -4.50 1.98 6.96
N GLY A 54 -3.31 1.41 7.04
CA GLY A 54 -2.08 2.09 7.49
C GLY A 54 -1.31 2.86 6.41
N THR A 55 -1.92 3.31 5.30
CA THR A 55 -1.20 3.92 4.18
C THR A 55 -1.03 5.44 4.32
N GLY A 56 -1.91 6.24 3.74
CA GLY A 56 -1.79 7.69 3.73
C GLY A 56 -1.86 8.30 5.12
N ILE A 57 -2.50 7.64 6.08
CA ILE A 57 -2.50 8.08 7.48
C ILE A 57 -1.09 8.04 8.08
N LEU A 58 -0.28 7.01 7.78
CA LEU A 58 1.13 6.95 8.19
C LEU A 58 1.93 8.08 7.53
N ASN A 59 1.76 8.29 6.23
CA ASN A 59 2.47 9.37 5.52
C ASN A 59 2.11 10.75 6.09
N SER A 60 0.84 10.95 6.44
CA SER A 60 0.36 12.17 7.10
C SER A 60 0.92 12.31 8.52
N TRP A 61 1.01 11.22 9.26
CA TRP A 61 1.61 11.21 10.60
C TRP A 61 3.10 11.55 10.54
N MET A 62 3.85 10.98 9.58
CA MET A 62 5.26 11.32 9.35
C MET A 62 5.45 12.81 9.10
N LYS A 63 4.55 13.41 8.28
CA LYS A 63 4.60 14.84 8.00
C LYS A 63 4.40 15.70 9.26
N ARG A 64 3.44 15.34 10.11
CA ARG A 64 3.10 16.12 11.31
C ARG A 64 4.07 15.93 12.47
N THR A 65 4.68 14.75 12.58
CA THR A 65 5.38 14.33 13.81
C THR A 65 6.90 14.21 13.61
N VAL A 66 7.35 13.76 12.45
CA VAL A 66 8.78 13.45 12.20
C VAL A 66 9.44 14.52 11.31
N ALA A 67 8.75 14.94 10.26
CA ALA A 67 9.29 15.90 9.30
C ALA A 67 9.46 17.30 9.93
N PRO A 68 10.27 18.19 9.32
CA PRO A 68 10.33 19.58 9.74
C PRO A 68 8.98 20.26 9.71
N GLU A 69 8.73 21.15 10.68
CA GLU A 69 7.47 21.92 10.74
C GLU A 69 7.23 22.71 9.45
N GLY A 70 5.97 22.76 9.01
CA GLY A 70 5.56 23.49 7.80
C GLY A 70 5.98 22.86 6.47
N ILE A 71 6.68 21.72 6.46
CA ILE A 71 7.14 21.09 5.23
C ILE A 71 5.96 20.72 4.31
N SER A 72 6.10 20.92 3.01
CA SER A 72 5.17 20.39 2.02
C SER A 72 5.35 18.86 1.83
N TYR A 73 4.36 18.15 1.28
CA TYR A 73 4.55 16.75 0.89
C TYR A 73 5.62 16.57 -0.19
N SER A 74 5.75 17.53 -1.10
CA SER A 74 6.78 17.52 -2.13
C SER A 74 8.17 17.57 -1.50
N ASP A 75 8.39 18.51 -0.59
CA ASP A 75 9.70 18.68 0.06
C ASP A 75 10.00 17.51 1.02
N MET A 76 8.97 16.94 1.66
CA MET A 76 9.12 15.73 2.45
C MET A 76 9.57 14.53 1.58
N ASN A 77 9.07 14.41 0.35
CA ASN A 77 9.52 13.40 -0.60
C ASN A 77 10.97 13.65 -1.05
N VAL A 78 11.37 14.90 -1.27
CA VAL A 78 12.76 15.27 -1.56
C VAL A 78 13.68 14.92 -0.39
N LEU A 79 13.24 15.17 0.84
CA LEU A 79 13.98 14.77 2.04
C LEU A 79 14.13 13.25 2.13
N ALA A 80 13.06 12.50 1.93
CA ALA A 80 13.07 11.04 1.93
C ALA A 80 14.01 10.46 0.84
N ALA A 81 14.07 11.10 -0.33
CA ALA A 81 14.94 10.68 -1.43
C ALA A 81 16.44 10.81 -1.13
N GLN A 82 16.83 11.53 -0.09
CA GLN A 82 18.23 11.59 0.38
C GLN A 82 18.67 10.30 1.08
N ALA A 83 17.74 9.49 1.58
CA ALA A 83 18.04 8.18 2.13
C ALA A 83 18.16 7.14 0.99
N PRO A 84 19.06 6.15 1.11
CA PRO A 84 19.15 5.08 0.12
C PRO A 84 17.91 4.20 0.12
N ILE A 85 17.71 3.44 -0.96
CA ILE A 85 16.72 2.37 -1.03
C ILE A 85 16.98 1.38 0.10
N GLY A 86 15.91 0.92 0.76
CA GLY A 86 15.98 0.08 1.96
C GLY A 86 16.35 0.87 3.22
N SER A 87 16.36 2.22 3.14
CA SER A 87 16.58 3.12 4.29
C SER A 87 17.75 2.74 5.19
N ALA A 88 18.84 2.24 4.59
CA ALA A 88 20.02 1.74 5.32
C ALA A 88 19.68 0.66 6.38
N GLY A 89 18.69 -0.20 6.11
CA GLY A 89 18.26 -1.28 7.00
C GLY A 89 17.15 -0.91 8.00
N LEU A 90 16.71 0.35 8.00
CA LEU A 90 15.53 0.76 8.76
C LEU A 90 14.24 0.35 8.04
N SER A 91 13.32 -0.31 8.72
CA SER A 91 12.02 -0.68 8.19
C SER A 91 10.88 -0.25 9.10
N ILE A 92 9.74 0.10 8.49
CA ILE A 92 8.52 0.48 9.21
C ILE A 92 7.36 -0.34 8.66
N LEU A 93 6.65 -1.05 9.56
CA LEU A 93 5.38 -1.70 9.24
C LEU A 93 4.24 -0.69 9.45
N PRO A 94 3.40 -0.43 8.42
CA PRO A 94 2.48 0.71 8.43
C PRO A 94 1.14 0.47 9.15
N PHE A 95 1.02 -0.56 9.98
CA PHE A 95 -0.26 -1.07 10.49
C PHE A 95 -0.75 -0.39 11.79
N GLY A 96 -0.53 0.91 11.92
CA GLY A 96 -0.88 1.69 13.10
C GLY A 96 -2.26 2.36 13.07
N ASN A 97 -3.18 1.90 12.23
CA ASN A 97 -4.53 2.47 12.10
C ASN A 97 -5.64 1.43 12.40
N GLY A 98 -5.50 0.71 13.51
CA GLY A 98 -6.43 -0.32 13.94
C GLY A 98 -6.20 -1.67 13.26
N ALA A 99 -7.23 -2.52 13.29
CA ALA A 99 -7.16 -3.86 12.74
C ALA A 99 -7.03 -3.85 11.21
N GLU A 100 -6.16 -4.69 10.67
CA GLU A 100 -5.94 -4.85 9.24
C GLU A 100 -6.57 -6.13 8.72
N ARG A 101 -7.51 -5.99 7.80
CA ARG A 101 -8.18 -7.15 7.21
C ARG A 101 -7.20 -8.07 6.47
N MET A 102 -6.23 -7.50 5.75
CA MET A 102 -5.18 -8.27 5.07
C MET A 102 -4.31 -9.10 6.04
N LEU A 103 -4.33 -8.78 7.33
CA LEU A 103 -3.67 -9.51 8.41
C LEU A 103 -4.68 -10.33 9.26
N GLU A 104 -5.78 -10.79 8.63
CA GLU A 104 -6.81 -11.60 9.32
C GLU A 104 -7.47 -10.84 10.48
N ASN A 105 -7.70 -9.55 10.32
CA ASN A 105 -8.23 -8.60 11.29
C ASN A 105 -7.37 -8.46 12.57
N LYS A 106 -6.08 -8.75 12.49
CA LYS A 106 -5.17 -8.51 13.62
C LYS A 106 -4.85 -7.03 13.75
N GLU A 107 -4.82 -6.55 14.97
CA GLU A 107 -4.34 -5.23 15.33
C GLU A 107 -2.92 -5.35 15.88
N ILE A 108 -1.92 -5.21 15.01
CA ILE A 108 -0.51 -5.40 15.37
C ILE A 108 0.23 -4.08 15.65
N GLY A 109 -0.38 -2.96 15.30
CA GLY A 109 0.23 -1.65 15.43
C GLY A 109 1.30 -1.36 14.37
N CYS A 110 1.78 -0.12 14.38
CA CYS A 110 2.96 0.28 13.62
C CYS A 110 4.22 -0.15 14.37
N SER A 111 5.22 -0.64 13.67
CA SER A 111 6.52 -0.95 14.27
C SER A 111 7.65 -0.36 13.46
N ILE A 112 8.70 0.08 14.16
CA ILE A 112 9.95 0.58 13.60
C ILE A 112 11.05 -0.41 13.99
N GLN A 113 11.76 -0.97 13.02
CA GLN A 113 12.77 -2.00 13.22
C GLN A 113 14.09 -1.60 12.58
N GLY A 114 15.19 -1.99 13.21
CA GLY A 114 16.54 -1.77 12.68
C GLY A 114 17.05 -0.32 12.87
N ILE A 115 16.45 0.49 13.74
CA ILE A 115 16.92 1.86 13.97
C ILE A 115 18.32 1.85 14.61
N ASN A 116 19.22 2.67 14.06
CA ASN A 116 20.56 2.94 14.57
C ASN A 116 20.71 4.45 14.76
N PHE A 117 20.88 4.90 16.00
CA PHE A 117 20.92 6.32 16.36
C PHE A 117 22.12 7.08 15.79
N ASN A 118 23.18 6.39 15.39
CA ASN A 118 24.36 7.00 14.76
C ASN A 118 24.24 7.12 13.24
N GLN A 119 23.24 6.48 12.62
CA GLN A 119 23.11 6.36 11.17
C GLN A 119 21.81 6.99 10.65
N HIS A 120 20.69 6.76 11.36
CA HIS A 120 19.38 7.09 10.85
C HIS A 120 18.92 8.48 11.30
N GLY A 121 18.71 9.38 10.33
CA GLY A 121 18.06 10.67 10.53
C GLY A 121 16.60 10.66 10.02
N LYS A 122 15.96 11.83 10.05
CA LYS A 122 14.55 12.01 9.61
C LYS A 122 14.29 11.50 8.19
N GLN A 123 15.24 11.70 7.26
CA GLN A 123 15.13 11.22 5.87
C GLN A 123 14.97 9.70 5.81
N HIS A 124 15.71 8.96 6.64
CA HIS A 124 15.62 7.51 6.70
C HIS A 124 14.28 7.05 7.26
N ILE A 125 13.80 7.69 8.34
CA ILE A 125 12.51 7.34 8.97
C ILE A 125 11.36 7.57 7.99
N ILE A 126 11.34 8.73 7.32
CA ILE A 126 10.30 9.05 6.34
C ILE A 126 10.38 8.09 5.15
N ARG A 127 11.57 7.81 4.64
CA ARG A 127 11.78 6.85 3.55
C ARG A 127 11.30 5.45 3.94
N ALA A 128 11.68 4.94 5.09
CA ALA A 128 11.25 3.63 5.58
C ALA A 128 9.72 3.52 5.73
N ALA A 129 9.05 4.60 6.16
CA ALA A 129 7.60 4.64 6.21
C ALA A 129 6.96 4.55 4.82
N GLN A 130 7.50 5.27 3.84
CA GLN A 130 7.03 5.24 2.46
C GLN A 130 7.26 3.88 1.81
N GLU A 131 8.41 3.25 2.05
CA GLU A 131 8.70 1.88 1.60
C GLU A 131 7.76 0.86 2.24
N GLY A 132 7.52 0.96 3.54
CA GLY A 132 6.58 0.09 4.25
C GLY A 132 5.15 0.19 3.70
N ILE A 133 4.70 1.39 3.33
CA ILE A 133 3.42 1.59 2.64
C ILE A 133 3.41 0.84 1.30
N VAL A 134 4.44 0.99 0.47
CA VAL A 134 4.51 0.31 -0.84
C VAL A 134 4.57 -1.21 -0.67
N PHE A 135 5.34 -1.71 0.28
CA PHE A 135 5.40 -3.16 0.56
C PHE A 135 4.07 -3.72 1.06
N SER A 136 3.27 -2.93 1.77
CA SER A 136 1.92 -3.35 2.14
C SER A 136 0.99 -3.50 0.92
N PHE A 137 1.13 -2.66 -0.11
CA PHE A 137 0.45 -2.85 -1.40
C PHE A 137 0.93 -4.12 -2.11
N LYS A 138 2.25 -4.38 -2.12
CA LYS A 138 2.79 -5.61 -2.72
C LYS A 138 2.25 -6.85 -2.01
N TYR A 139 2.21 -6.86 -0.68
CA TYR A 139 1.60 -7.96 0.07
C TYR A 139 0.12 -8.16 -0.27
N GLY A 140 -0.63 -7.07 -0.45
CA GLY A 140 -2.03 -7.14 -0.91
C GLY A 140 -2.17 -7.72 -2.32
N ILE A 141 -1.24 -7.40 -3.22
CA ILE A 141 -1.16 -7.97 -4.57
C ILE A 141 -0.87 -9.47 -4.48
N ASP A 142 0.07 -9.89 -3.62
CA ASP A 142 0.40 -11.31 -3.41
C ASP A 142 -0.81 -12.13 -2.94
N ILE A 143 -1.67 -11.53 -2.10
CA ILE A 143 -2.93 -12.18 -1.69
C ILE A 143 -3.85 -12.40 -2.91
N MET A 144 -3.95 -11.43 -3.81
CA MET A 144 -4.76 -11.57 -5.03
C MET A 144 -4.18 -12.62 -5.97
N GLU A 145 -2.87 -12.65 -6.14
CA GLU A 145 -2.18 -13.66 -6.96
C GLU A 145 -2.39 -15.08 -6.38
N GLN A 146 -2.33 -15.23 -5.06
CA GLN A 146 -2.65 -16.49 -4.36
C GLN A 146 -4.10 -16.96 -4.60
N MET A 147 -5.01 -16.03 -4.85
CA MET A 147 -6.39 -16.33 -5.25
C MET A 147 -6.53 -16.66 -6.75
N GLY A 148 -5.44 -16.72 -7.50
CA GLY A 148 -5.47 -16.98 -8.94
C GLY A 148 -5.88 -15.77 -9.79
N ILE A 149 -5.85 -14.56 -9.24
CA ILE A 149 -6.07 -13.33 -10.00
C ILE A 149 -4.74 -12.91 -10.62
N PRO A 150 -4.56 -13.04 -11.94
CA PRO A 150 -3.30 -12.62 -12.57
C PRO A 150 -3.16 -11.09 -12.47
N VAL A 151 -2.00 -10.62 -12.05
CA VAL A 151 -1.71 -9.19 -11.99
C VAL A 151 -0.75 -8.83 -13.12
N GLN A 152 -1.30 -8.36 -14.23
CA GLN A 152 -0.54 -7.97 -15.42
C GLN A 152 -0.33 -6.46 -15.51
N LYS A 153 -1.29 -5.68 -14.98
CA LYS A 153 -1.28 -4.23 -15.09
C LYS A 153 -1.93 -3.57 -13.88
N ILE A 154 -1.23 -2.59 -13.32
CA ILE A 154 -1.73 -1.78 -12.21
C ILE A 154 -2.09 -0.39 -12.73
N HIS A 155 -3.35 0.00 -12.57
CA HIS A 155 -3.82 1.35 -12.83
C HIS A 155 -3.83 2.14 -11.51
N ALA A 156 -2.78 2.91 -11.26
CA ALA A 156 -2.72 3.81 -10.12
C ALA A 156 -3.60 5.04 -10.35
N GLY A 157 -4.43 5.38 -9.40
CA GLY A 157 -5.17 6.63 -9.42
C GLY A 157 -4.19 7.82 -9.37
N LYS A 158 -4.29 8.75 -10.34
CA LYS A 158 -3.42 9.94 -10.41
C LYS A 158 -3.79 10.95 -9.32
N ALA A 159 -3.59 10.56 -8.06
CA ALA A 159 -3.92 11.36 -6.88
C ALA A 159 -3.02 10.96 -5.69
N ASN A 160 -2.91 11.85 -4.71
CA ASN A 160 -2.23 11.63 -3.43
C ASN A 160 -0.79 11.09 -3.60
N MET A 161 -0.48 9.96 -2.95
CA MET A 161 0.87 9.38 -2.98
C MET A 161 1.34 8.98 -4.39
N PHE A 162 0.44 8.58 -5.28
CA PHE A 162 0.78 8.26 -6.68
C PHE A 162 1.13 9.48 -7.55
N LEU A 163 1.08 10.70 -7.01
CA LEU A 163 1.67 11.89 -7.63
C LEU A 163 3.17 12.02 -7.36
N SER A 164 3.70 11.27 -6.40
CA SER A 164 5.11 11.33 -6.03
C SER A 164 5.94 10.43 -6.93
N PRO A 165 6.97 10.96 -7.63
CA PRO A 165 7.93 10.13 -8.37
C PRO A 165 8.62 9.10 -7.48
N LEU A 166 8.85 9.44 -6.20
CA LEU A 166 9.45 8.53 -5.24
C LEU A 166 8.56 7.29 -5.01
N PHE A 167 7.26 7.48 -4.72
CA PHE A 167 6.33 6.35 -4.58
C PHE A 167 6.23 5.51 -5.85
N LEU A 168 6.17 6.17 -7.02
CA LEU A 168 6.13 5.46 -8.30
C LEU A 168 7.42 4.65 -8.54
N SER A 169 8.57 5.17 -8.17
CA SER A 169 9.83 4.43 -8.31
C SER A 169 9.89 3.19 -7.41
N LEU A 170 9.28 3.24 -6.23
CA LEU A 170 9.21 2.12 -5.29
C LEU A 170 8.29 0.98 -5.76
N ILE A 171 7.27 1.29 -6.57
CA ILE A 171 6.35 0.28 -7.12
C ILE A 171 7.03 -0.56 -8.20
N HIS A 172 8.12 -0.07 -8.80
CA HIS A 172 8.89 -0.76 -9.85
C HIS A 172 10.10 -1.55 -9.32
N ILE A 173 10.27 -1.63 -8.00
CA ILE A 173 11.24 -2.48 -7.32
C ILE A 173 10.56 -3.83 -7.01
#